data_edb75cf6b1c7305e705fa32406da2c0c
#
_entry.id   edb75cf6b1c7305e705fa32406da2c0c
#
_cell.length_a   1.000
_cell.length_b   1.000
_cell.length_c   1.000
_cell.angle_alpha   90.00
_cell.angle_beta   90.00
_cell.angle_gamma   90.00
#
_symmetry.space_group_name_H-M   'P 1'
#
loop_
_entity.id
_entity.type
_entity.pdbx_description
1 polymer ?
#
loop_
_entity_poly.entity_id
_entity_poly.type
_entity_poly.pdbx_seq_one_letter_code
_entity_poly.pdbx_strand_id
1 'polypeptide(L)'
;MTDNIHQINSDQLKKEIKTNMRVGLNTMIWGGPGIGKSEIPQQVADELNCKLLDFRANLFDPVDVRGVPYVSDVESGKFTSWAAPDIFPIAERDGDIGIFLIDELPTAPPATQNAFLQLLLTRQVGGYTMPDGWSVISAGN
;
A
#
# COMPACT_ATOMS: atom_id res chain seq x y z
N MET A 1 25.34 15.52 7.79
CA MET A 1 24.13 15.41 6.97
C MET A 1 22.93 15.31 7.89
N THR A 2 22.17 16.34 7.93
CA THR A 2 20.88 16.29 8.64
C THR A 2 19.90 15.54 7.75
N ASP A 3 19.57 14.32 8.16
CA ASP A 3 18.43 13.65 7.58
C ASP A 3 17.21 14.53 7.81
N ASN A 4 16.59 14.98 6.74
CA ASN A 4 15.34 15.72 6.79
C ASN A 4 14.19 14.82 7.23
N ILE A 5 14.35 14.14 8.38
CA ILE A 5 13.25 13.43 9.03
C ILE A 5 12.42 14.47 9.74
N HIS A 6 11.27 14.75 9.17
CA HIS A 6 10.32 15.68 9.76
C HIS A 6 9.63 14.99 10.93
N GLN A 7 9.94 15.43 12.15
CA GLN A 7 9.24 14.95 13.34
C GLN A 7 7.93 15.69 13.49
N ILE A 8 6.83 14.95 13.49
CA ILE A 8 5.48 15.52 13.60
C ILE A 8 4.69 14.83 14.72
N ASN A 9 3.74 15.55 15.28
CA ASN A 9 2.82 14.98 16.26
C ASN A 9 1.64 14.27 15.55
N SER A 10 0.78 13.62 16.34
CA SER A 10 -0.35 12.84 15.81
C SER A 10 -1.31 13.66 14.96
N ASP A 11 -1.60 14.88 15.37
CA ASP A 11 -2.54 15.75 14.64
C ASP A 11 -1.95 16.20 13.30
N GLN A 12 -0.67 16.53 13.28
CA GLN A 12 0.05 16.88 12.05
C GLN A 12 0.11 15.69 11.10
N LEU A 13 0.36 14.48 11.61
CA LEU A 13 0.40 13.27 10.80
C LEU A 13 -0.96 12.99 10.16
N LYS A 14 -2.05 13.13 10.90
CA LYS A 14 -3.41 13.00 10.34
C LYS A 14 -3.66 13.99 9.20
N LYS A 15 -3.25 15.24 9.38
CA LYS A 15 -3.38 16.26 8.34
C LYS A 15 -2.57 15.92 7.08
N GLU A 16 -1.34 15.47 7.26
CA GLU A 16 -0.49 15.07 6.13
C GLU A 16 -1.06 13.86 5.38
N ILE A 17 -1.54 12.85 6.09
CA ILE A 17 -2.18 11.70 5.46
C ILE A 17 -3.38 12.14 4.63
N LYS A 18 -4.26 12.97 5.20
CA LYS A 18 -5.44 13.48 4.49
C LYS A 18 -5.07 14.31 3.26
N THR A 19 -4.05 15.14 3.39
CA THR A 19 -3.55 15.96 2.27
C THR A 19 -2.97 15.08 1.17
N ASN A 20 -2.14 14.10 1.53
CA ASN A 20 -1.54 13.18 0.57
C ASN A 20 -2.60 12.34 -0.16
N MET A 21 -3.65 11.92 0.55
CA MET A 21 -4.77 11.22 -0.07
C MET A 21 -5.48 12.05 -1.14
N ARG A 22 -5.65 13.35 -0.90
CA ARG A 22 -6.30 14.26 -1.85
C ARG A 22 -5.51 14.45 -3.14
N VAL A 23 -4.18 14.45 -3.04
CA VAL A 23 -3.29 14.71 -4.17
C VAL A 23 -2.67 13.45 -4.76
N GLY A 24 -3.05 12.27 -4.25
CA GLY A 24 -2.57 10.99 -4.77
C GLY A 24 -1.13 10.65 -4.40
N LEU A 25 -0.61 11.19 -3.32
CA LEU A 25 0.72 10.88 -2.81
C LEU A 25 0.68 9.76 -1.78
N ASN A 26 1.73 8.94 -1.77
CA ASN A 26 1.95 7.94 -0.74
C ASN A 26 2.58 8.60 0.51
N THR A 27 2.39 7.97 1.66
CA THR A 27 2.97 8.41 2.93
C THR A 27 3.88 7.32 3.49
N MET A 28 5.08 7.69 3.94
CA MET A 28 5.96 6.78 4.67
C MET A 28 6.12 7.27 6.10
N ILE A 29 5.80 6.40 7.06
CA ILE A 29 5.87 6.69 8.49
C ILE A 29 7.05 5.93 9.08
N TRP A 30 8.03 6.66 9.62
CA TRP A 30 9.16 6.10 10.35
C TRP A 30 8.99 6.34 11.84
N GLY A 31 9.29 5.33 12.63
CA GLY A 31 9.29 5.49 14.07
C GLY A 31 9.39 4.16 14.82
N GLY A 32 9.70 4.25 16.10
CA GLY A 32 9.80 3.10 16.97
C GLY A 32 8.45 2.45 17.29
N PRO A 33 8.45 1.26 17.92
CA PRO A 33 7.22 0.62 18.34
C PRO A 33 6.45 1.48 19.35
N GLY A 34 5.12 1.42 19.29
CA GLY A 34 4.24 2.10 20.24
C GLY A 34 3.99 3.58 19.99
N ILE A 35 4.38 4.13 18.84
CA ILE A 35 4.15 5.55 18.50
C ILE A 35 2.87 5.80 17.69
N GLY A 36 2.05 4.79 17.46
CA GLY A 36 0.78 4.93 16.74
C GLY A 36 0.86 4.84 15.23
N LYS A 37 1.88 4.22 14.67
CA LYS A 37 2.07 4.09 13.21
C LYS A 37 0.91 3.40 12.50
N SER A 38 0.23 2.47 13.13
CA SER A 38 -0.95 1.80 12.59
C SER A 38 -2.26 2.38 13.12
N GLU A 39 -2.25 2.96 14.32
CA GLU A 39 -3.44 3.53 14.95
C GLU A 39 -3.88 4.84 14.28
N ILE A 40 -2.93 5.70 13.91
CA ILE A 40 -3.23 6.98 13.29
C ILE A 40 -3.84 6.82 11.89
N PRO A 41 -3.32 5.96 11.01
CA PRO A 41 -4.02 5.67 9.76
C PRO A 41 -5.44 5.12 9.94
N GLN A 42 -5.65 4.26 10.94
CA GLN A 42 -6.99 3.74 11.25
C GLN A 42 -7.93 4.86 11.70
N GLN A 43 -7.47 5.79 12.51
CA GLN A 43 -8.26 6.95 12.92
C GLN A 43 -8.64 7.84 11.72
N VAL A 44 -7.71 8.04 10.78
CA VAL A 44 -8.01 8.78 9.54
C VAL A 44 -9.07 8.06 8.72
N ALA A 45 -8.95 6.75 8.57
CA ALA A 45 -9.95 5.95 7.85
C ALA A 45 -11.33 6.05 8.50
N ASP A 46 -11.39 5.98 9.82
CA ASP A 46 -12.64 6.12 10.57
C ASP A 46 -13.25 7.51 10.39
N GLU A 47 -12.45 8.57 10.47
CA GLU A 47 -12.90 9.96 10.27
C GLU A 47 -13.41 10.20 8.84
N LEU A 48 -12.80 9.57 7.84
CA LEU A 48 -13.20 9.67 6.43
C LEU A 48 -14.27 8.66 6.05
N ASN A 49 -14.67 7.79 6.98
CA ASN A 49 -15.63 6.72 6.74
C ASN A 49 -15.24 5.84 5.56
N CYS A 50 -13.97 5.47 5.47
CA CYS A 50 -13.44 4.57 4.46
C CYS A 50 -12.76 3.37 5.09
N LYS A 51 -12.47 2.37 4.26
CA LYS A 51 -11.86 1.12 4.69
C LYS A 51 -10.34 1.28 4.78
N LEU A 52 -9.73 0.62 5.77
CA LEU A 52 -8.30 0.43 5.86
C LEU A 52 -7.98 -1.06 5.76
N LEU A 53 -7.07 -1.39 4.85
CA LEU A 53 -6.51 -2.74 4.74
C LEU A 53 -5.07 -2.69 5.26
N ASP A 54 -4.78 -3.53 6.25
CA ASP A 54 -3.49 -3.55 6.96
C ASP A 54 -2.73 -4.83 6.64
N PHE A 55 -1.51 -4.68 6.13
CA PHE A 55 -0.64 -5.79 5.76
C PHE A 55 0.73 -5.65 6.39
N ARG A 56 1.26 -6.77 6.86
CA ARG A 56 2.65 -6.86 7.31
C ARG A 56 3.50 -7.45 6.20
N ALA A 57 4.32 -6.61 5.58
CA ALA A 57 5.11 -6.99 4.41
C ALA A 57 6.07 -8.16 4.67
N ASN A 58 6.60 -8.27 5.88
CA ASN A 58 7.53 -9.35 6.26
C ASN A 58 6.89 -10.74 6.35
N LEU A 59 5.56 -10.84 6.27
CA LEU A 59 4.83 -12.10 6.26
C LEU A 59 4.48 -12.59 4.84
N PHE A 60 4.82 -11.82 3.82
CA PHE A 60 4.46 -12.11 2.43
C PHE A 60 5.68 -12.49 1.59
N ASP A 61 5.48 -13.45 0.69
CA ASP A 61 6.41 -13.76 -0.38
C ASP A 61 6.11 -12.91 -1.62
N PRO A 62 7.06 -12.76 -2.57
CA PRO A 62 6.80 -11.96 -3.77
C PRO A 62 5.57 -12.40 -4.58
N VAL A 63 5.26 -13.69 -4.61
CA VAL A 63 4.09 -14.22 -5.31
C VAL A 63 2.79 -13.76 -4.67
N ASP A 64 2.78 -13.55 -3.36
CA ASP A 64 1.60 -13.05 -2.63
C ASP A 64 1.25 -11.61 -3.04
N VAL A 65 2.23 -10.87 -3.53
CA VAL A 65 2.08 -9.47 -3.97
C VAL A 65 1.82 -9.38 -5.47
N ARG A 66 2.59 -10.10 -6.27
CA ARG A 66 2.48 -10.08 -7.75
C ARG A 66 1.30 -10.87 -8.27
N GLY A 67 0.87 -11.89 -7.54
CA GLY A 67 -0.09 -12.87 -8.01
C GLY A 67 0.55 -14.01 -8.78
N VAL A 68 -0.27 -14.79 -9.46
CA VAL A 68 0.14 -16.01 -10.15
C VAL A 68 0.05 -15.82 -11.66
N PRO A 69 1.14 -16.12 -12.41
CA PRO A 69 1.07 -16.06 -13.87
C PRO A 69 0.27 -17.25 -14.43
N TYR A 70 -0.46 -17.00 -15.48
CA TYR A 70 -1.15 -18.03 -16.25
C TYR A 70 -1.08 -17.74 -17.74
N VAL A 71 -1.29 -18.76 -18.55
CA VAL A 71 -1.30 -18.59 -20.02
C VAL A 71 -2.70 -18.20 -20.47
N SER A 72 -2.81 -17.10 -21.18
CA SER A 72 -4.06 -16.66 -21.83
C SER A 72 -3.94 -16.77 -23.35
N ASP A 73 -5.02 -17.21 -23.99
CA ASP A 73 -5.13 -17.28 -25.45
C ASP A 73 -5.91 -16.07 -25.97
N VAL A 74 -5.31 -15.35 -26.91
CA VAL A 74 -5.95 -14.27 -27.67
C VAL A 74 -5.72 -14.51 -29.16
N GLU A 75 -6.44 -13.82 -30.03
CA GLU A 75 -6.34 -14.04 -31.48
C GLU A 75 -4.90 -13.98 -32.03
N SER A 76 -4.05 -13.13 -31.45
CA SER A 76 -2.67 -12.95 -31.88
C SER A 76 -1.68 -13.98 -31.29
N GLY A 77 -2.12 -14.91 -30.44
CA GLY A 77 -1.27 -15.96 -29.87
C GLY A 77 -1.49 -16.19 -28.39
N LYS A 78 -0.50 -16.80 -27.76
CA LYS A 78 -0.50 -17.09 -26.31
C LYS A 78 0.35 -16.07 -25.57
N PHE A 79 -0.17 -15.57 -24.45
CA PHE A 79 0.49 -14.61 -23.61
C PHE A 79 0.47 -15.04 -22.15
N THR A 80 1.46 -14.59 -21.39
CA THR A 80 1.43 -14.72 -19.94
C THR A 80 0.62 -13.57 -19.37
N SER A 81 -0.42 -13.90 -18.63
CA SER A 81 -1.22 -12.96 -17.85
C SER A 81 -1.05 -13.23 -16.37
N TRP A 82 -1.43 -12.28 -15.51
CA TRP A 82 -1.28 -12.40 -14.07
C TRP A 82 -2.64 -12.33 -13.40
N ALA A 83 -2.92 -13.33 -12.55
CA ALA A 83 -4.07 -13.29 -11.67
C ALA A 83 -3.70 -12.48 -10.42
N ALA A 84 -4.42 -11.38 -10.19
CA ALA A 84 -4.16 -10.49 -9.06
C ALA A 84 -4.50 -11.18 -7.73
N PRO A 85 -3.69 -10.96 -6.66
CA PRO A 85 -4.03 -11.43 -5.34
C PRO A 85 -5.28 -10.75 -4.80
N ASP A 86 -6.06 -11.47 -4.02
CA ASP A 86 -7.27 -10.95 -3.39
C ASP A 86 -6.99 -10.03 -2.18
N ILE A 87 -5.74 -9.92 -1.77
CA ILE A 87 -5.34 -9.03 -0.68
C ILE A 87 -5.48 -7.55 -1.04
N PHE A 88 -5.40 -7.21 -2.33
CA PHE A 88 -5.47 -5.82 -2.77
C PHE A 88 -6.91 -5.33 -2.88
N PRO A 89 -7.13 -4.02 -2.62
CA PRO A 89 -8.48 -3.46 -2.70
C PRO A 89 -9.00 -3.41 -4.13
N ILE A 90 -10.28 -3.68 -4.27
CA ILE A 90 -11.05 -3.42 -5.48
C ILE A 90 -12.27 -2.57 -5.11
N ALA A 91 -12.60 -1.59 -5.95
CA ALA A 91 -13.65 -0.61 -5.65
C ALA A 91 -15.01 -1.27 -5.38
N GLU A 92 -15.34 -2.32 -6.12
CA GLU A 92 -16.62 -3.02 -6.00
C GLU A 92 -16.81 -3.71 -4.64
N ARG A 93 -15.72 -4.19 -4.04
CA ARG A 93 -15.74 -4.91 -2.75
C ARG A 93 -15.44 -3.98 -1.58
N ASP A 94 -14.46 -3.08 -1.76
CA ASP A 94 -13.84 -2.36 -0.65
C ASP A 94 -14.17 -0.85 -0.65
N GLY A 95 -14.84 -0.35 -1.68
CA GLY A 95 -15.22 1.04 -1.83
C GLY A 95 -14.27 1.85 -2.70
N ASP A 96 -14.73 3.02 -3.12
CA ASP A 96 -13.98 3.88 -4.06
C ASP A 96 -12.80 4.59 -3.39
N ILE A 97 -12.84 4.77 -2.08
CA ILE A 97 -11.77 5.38 -1.30
C ILE A 97 -11.33 4.47 -0.17
N GLY A 98 -10.06 4.56 0.20
CA GLY A 98 -9.54 3.78 1.31
C GLY A 98 -8.05 3.98 1.53
N ILE A 99 -7.54 3.28 2.54
CA ILE A 99 -6.13 3.27 2.91
C ILE A 99 -5.59 1.85 2.82
N PHE A 100 -4.49 1.69 2.10
CA PHE A 100 -3.71 0.46 2.06
C PHE A 100 -2.44 0.67 2.89
N LEU A 101 -2.41 0.06 4.08
CA LEU A 101 -1.29 0.18 5.02
C LEU A 101 -0.35 -1.00 4.86
N ILE A 102 0.91 -0.72 4.54
CA ILE A 102 1.98 -1.72 4.46
C ILE A 102 2.90 -1.51 5.65
N ASP A 103 2.77 -2.36 6.66
CA ASP A 103 3.61 -2.33 7.84
C ASP A 103 4.84 -3.23 7.67
N GLU A 104 5.91 -2.92 8.38
CA GLU A 104 7.15 -3.69 8.39
C GLU A 104 7.80 -3.84 7.00
N LEU A 105 7.60 -2.87 6.10
CA LEU A 105 8.17 -2.93 4.75
C LEU A 105 9.70 -3.06 4.75
N PRO A 106 10.46 -2.32 5.56
CA PRO A 106 11.93 -2.43 5.57
C PRO A 106 12.46 -3.79 6.04
N THR A 107 11.67 -4.56 6.78
CA THR A 107 12.08 -5.88 7.29
C THR A 107 11.63 -7.03 6.40
N ALA A 108 10.91 -6.75 5.33
CA ALA A 108 10.51 -7.75 4.36
C ALA A 108 11.72 -8.24 3.53
N PRO A 109 11.67 -9.46 2.98
CA PRO A 109 12.68 -9.91 2.04
C PRO A 109 12.82 -8.95 0.85
N PRO A 110 14.04 -8.74 0.31
CA PRO A 110 14.25 -7.75 -0.76
C PRO A 110 13.34 -7.92 -1.98
N ALA A 111 13.05 -9.16 -2.38
CA ALA A 111 12.16 -9.41 -3.51
C ALA A 111 10.71 -9.00 -3.20
N THR A 112 10.24 -9.19 -1.96
CA THR A 112 8.93 -8.74 -1.50
C THR A 112 8.88 -7.21 -1.43
N GLN A 113 9.92 -6.57 -0.90
CA GLN A 113 10.05 -5.11 -0.91
C GLN A 113 9.93 -4.55 -2.33
N ASN A 114 10.63 -5.14 -3.29
CA ASN A 114 10.60 -4.70 -4.68
C ASN A 114 9.20 -4.77 -5.29
N ALA A 115 8.44 -5.82 -4.98
CA ALA A 115 7.07 -5.97 -5.45
C ALA A 115 6.15 -4.86 -4.87
N PHE A 116 6.25 -4.57 -3.58
CA PHE A 116 5.50 -3.47 -2.97
C PHE A 116 5.97 -2.10 -3.47
N LEU A 117 7.27 -1.91 -3.69
CA LEU A 117 7.80 -0.66 -4.25
C LEU A 117 7.27 -0.38 -5.65
N GLN A 118 7.11 -1.41 -6.48
CA GLN A 118 6.47 -1.25 -7.78
C GLN A 118 5.05 -0.71 -7.63
N LEU A 119 4.27 -1.24 -6.70
CA LEU A 119 2.92 -0.73 -6.40
C LEU A 119 2.94 0.73 -5.94
N LEU A 120 3.90 1.09 -5.06
CA LEU A 120 4.06 2.46 -4.57
C LEU A 120 4.40 3.45 -5.70
N LEU A 121 5.26 3.05 -6.64
CA LEU A 121 5.72 3.94 -7.71
C LEU A 121 4.72 4.07 -8.85
N THR A 122 4.07 2.98 -9.24
CA THR A 122 3.23 2.94 -10.44
C THR A 122 1.76 2.69 -10.17
N ARG A 123 1.39 2.39 -8.93
CA ARG A 123 0.04 1.96 -8.52
C ARG A 123 -0.40 0.65 -9.19
N GLN A 124 0.56 -0.09 -9.72
CA GLN A 124 0.35 -1.36 -10.40
C GLN A 124 1.38 -2.38 -9.97
N VAL A 125 0.98 -3.63 -9.87
CA VAL A 125 1.88 -4.76 -9.69
C VAL A 125 1.26 -6.02 -10.30
N GLY A 126 2.04 -6.73 -11.13
CA GLY A 126 1.50 -7.86 -11.88
C GLY A 126 0.31 -7.45 -12.72
N GLY A 127 -0.82 -8.16 -12.58
CA GLY A 127 -2.07 -7.83 -13.27
C GLY A 127 -2.99 -6.86 -12.51
N TYR A 128 -2.53 -6.28 -11.41
CA TYR A 128 -3.35 -5.45 -10.53
C TYR A 128 -3.08 -3.96 -10.74
N THR A 129 -4.15 -3.18 -10.75
CA THR A 129 -4.10 -1.71 -10.73
C THR A 129 -4.92 -1.20 -9.54
N MET A 130 -4.30 -0.36 -8.70
CA MET A 130 -4.97 0.20 -7.52
C MET A 130 -6.00 1.25 -7.94
N PRO A 131 -7.22 1.21 -7.35
CA PRO A 131 -8.22 2.26 -7.62
C PRO A 131 -7.72 3.65 -7.22
N ASP A 132 -8.07 4.68 -7.99
CA ASP A 132 -7.56 6.04 -7.85
C ASP A 132 -7.80 6.66 -6.46
N GLY A 133 -8.90 6.33 -5.81
CA GLY A 133 -9.24 6.85 -4.48
C GLY A 133 -8.53 6.17 -3.31
N TRP A 134 -7.68 5.19 -3.58
CA TRP A 134 -6.91 4.48 -2.56
C TRP A 134 -5.52 5.06 -2.39
N SER A 135 -5.13 5.29 -1.16
CA SER A 135 -3.81 5.81 -0.79
C SER A 135 -2.99 4.73 -0.08
N VAL A 136 -1.70 4.69 -0.38
CA VAL A 136 -0.78 3.75 0.27
C VAL A 136 -0.04 4.46 1.38
N ILE A 137 -0.04 3.85 2.56
CA ILE A 137 0.78 4.25 3.69
C ILE A 137 1.73 3.11 4.01
N SER A 138 3.03 3.40 4.03
CA SER A 138 4.04 2.45 4.46
C SER A 138 4.55 2.82 5.84
N ALA A 139 4.82 1.83 6.67
CA ALA A 139 5.35 2.05 8.00
C ALA A 139 6.57 1.17 8.27
N GLY A 140 7.52 1.71 9.02
CA GLY A 140 8.74 1.01 9.38
C GLY A 140 9.45 1.64 10.56
N ASN A 141 10.48 0.95 11.03
CA ASN A 141 11.33 1.41 12.12
C ASN A 141 12.62 2.03 11.60
#